data_583b7ee13b76593fe34a6d51702c7ce9
#
_entry.id   583b7ee13b76593fe34a6d51702c7ce9
#
_cell.length_a   1.000
_cell.length_b   1.000
_cell.length_c   1.000
_cell.angle_alpha   90.00
_cell.angle_beta   90.00
_cell.angle_gamma   90.00
#
_symmetry.space_group_name_H-M   'P 1'
#
loop_
_entity.id
_entity.type
_entity.pdbx_description
1 polymer ?
#
loop_
_entity_poly.entity_id
_entity_poly.type
_entity_poly.pdbx_seq_one_letter_code
_entity_poly.pdbx_strand_id
1 'polypeptide(L)'
;MKHTLIVALLSIAMNFSITDVLAASQNQPYSQQFAQTALSDKDQKVLAALQKAYPQNRIRLARETPVPGFYEVILGEGVSYVFIKPETIEKLDVITEKNRDAYFQHWIFGGVFFDMKNQIDLTAPMKKLAQMVNVTKLPIENAITRELGKAENTLYVFTDPRCPFCKKLEAELVKLDNVRIHTFLTPLTSLHPDAKEISARILCAKDKAQAFEDFMLKGKEIAEPAKCQTSLEANERLMSELGIKGTPTIFFENGERATGALSAKTIQKKFEEMAAIKKAVKEAN
;
A
#
# COMPACT_ATOMS: atom_id res chain seq x y z
N MET A 1 -44.98 -27.01 25.65
CA MET A 1 -44.48 -26.71 24.29
C MET A 1 -43.39 -25.66 24.43
N LYS A 2 -42.14 -26.10 24.32
CA LYS A 2 -40.95 -25.25 24.47
C LYS A 2 -40.44 -24.92 23.07
N HIS A 3 -40.47 -23.64 22.68
CA HIS A 3 -39.82 -23.17 21.46
C HIS A 3 -38.38 -22.71 21.79
N THR A 4 -37.44 -23.49 21.33
CA THR A 4 -36.01 -23.19 21.36
C THR A 4 -35.67 -22.32 20.16
N LEU A 5 -35.36 -21.03 20.39
CA LEU A 5 -34.80 -20.14 19.37
C LEU A 5 -33.31 -20.49 19.21
N ILE A 6 -32.95 -21.00 18.05
CA ILE A 6 -31.56 -21.14 17.63
C ILE A 6 -31.14 -19.79 17.04
N VAL A 7 -30.30 -19.08 17.76
CA VAL A 7 -29.62 -17.87 17.23
C VAL A 7 -28.41 -18.36 16.43
N ALA A 8 -28.53 -18.34 15.13
CA ALA A 8 -27.40 -18.56 14.23
C ALA A 8 -26.55 -17.29 14.20
N LEU A 9 -25.40 -17.33 14.86
CA LEU A 9 -24.33 -16.32 14.71
C LEU A 9 -23.70 -16.50 13.31
N LEU A 10 -24.15 -15.69 12.35
CA LEU A 10 -23.43 -15.51 11.10
C LEU A 10 -22.22 -14.59 11.40
N SER A 11 -21.05 -15.18 11.49
CA SER A 11 -19.78 -14.48 11.40
C SER A 11 -19.58 -13.98 9.96
N ILE A 12 -19.99 -12.73 9.70
CA ILE A 12 -19.70 -12.06 8.44
C ILE A 12 -18.23 -11.66 8.50
N ALA A 13 -17.36 -12.49 7.92
CA ALA A 13 -16.01 -12.08 7.55
C ALA A 13 -16.16 -11.00 6.47
N MET A 14 -15.94 -9.73 6.85
CA MET A 14 -15.87 -8.62 5.90
C MET A 14 -14.60 -8.79 5.04
N ASN A 15 -14.73 -9.57 3.98
CA ASN A 15 -13.82 -9.49 2.84
C ASN A 15 -14.15 -8.17 2.12
N PHE A 16 -13.48 -7.07 2.49
CA PHE A 16 -13.49 -5.87 1.68
C PHE A 16 -12.81 -6.21 0.35
N SER A 17 -13.61 -6.57 -0.63
CA SER A 17 -13.21 -6.60 -2.03
C SER A 17 -12.95 -5.14 -2.45
N ILE A 18 -11.96 -4.93 -3.32
CA ILE A 18 -11.69 -3.63 -3.97
C ILE A 18 -12.96 -3.08 -4.66
N THR A 19 -13.94 -3.93 -4.93
CA THR A 19 -15.25 -3.62 -5.52
C THR A 19 -16.17 -2.78 -4.63
N ASP A 20 -16.06 -2.85 -3.31
CA ASP A 20 -16.99 -2.18 -2.39
C ASP A 20 -16.66 -0.69 -2.17
N VAL A 21 -15.43 -0.26 -2.50
CA VAL A 21 -15.00 1.16 -2.43
C VAL A 21 -15.52 1.98 -3.64
N LEU A 22 -16.13 1.33 -4.62
CA LEU A 22 -16.29 1.85 -5.98
C LEU A 22 -17.67 2.44 -6.31
N ALA A 23 -18.66 2.32 -5.45
CA ALA A 23 -20.04 2.70 -5.77
C ALA A 23 -20.43 4.17 -5.49
N ALA A 24 -19.58 4.95 -4.86
CA ALA A 24 -19.94 6.31 -4.42
C ALA A 24 -19.16 7.39 -5.17
N SER A 25 -19.53 7.76 -6.37
CA SER A 25 -19.56 9.17 -6.82
C SER A 25 -19.78 9.35 -8.32
N GLN A 26 -20.94 9.83 -8.70
CA GLN A 26 -21.20 10.33 -10.05
C GLN A 26 -20.69 11.77 -10.30
N ASN A 27 -20.12 12.43 -9.26
CA ASN A 27 -19.65 13.82 -9.34
C ASN A 27 -18.15 14.01 -9.09
N GLN A 28 -17.32 12.96 -9.20
CA GLN A 28 -15.86 13.11 -9.04
C GLN A 28 -15.17 13.32 -10.39
N PRO A 29 -14.01 14.03 -10.41
CA PRO A 29 -13.22 14.17 -11.63
C PRO A 29 -12.90 12.81 -12.25
N TYR A 30 -12.88 12.76 -13.58
CA TYR A 30 -12.64 11.55 -14.38
C TYR A 30 -11.50 10.65 -13.86
N SER A 31 -10.42 11.26 -13.37
CA SER A 31 -9.28 10.55 -12.77
C SER A 31 -9.63 9.75 -11.50
N GLN A 32 -10.63 10.20 -10.73
CA GLN A 32 -11.09 9.50 -9.52
C GLN A 32 -12.15 8.45 -9.86
N GLN A 33 -13.03 8.72 -10.81
CA GLN A 33 -14.00 7.74 -11.31
C GLN A 33 -13.27 6.53 -11.91
N PHE A 34 -12.19 6.77 -12.65
CA PHE A 34 -11.45 5.72 -13.36
C PHE A 34 -10.70 4.78 -12.41
N ALA A 35 -10.15 5.28 -11.30
CA ALA A 35 -9.51 4.46 -10.29
C ALA A 35 -10.49 3.61 -9.45
N GLN A 36 -11.76 3.97 -9.46
CA GLN A 36 -12.79 3.43 -8.57
C GLN A 36 -13.79 2.48 -9.24
N THR A 37 -13.78 2.34 -10.56
CA THR A 37 -14.74 1.47 -11.26
C THR A 37 -14.33 0.00 -11.14
N ALA A 38 -15.26 -0.88 -10.80
CA ALA A 38 -15.05 -2.32 -10.86
C ALA A 38 -14.56 -2.74 -12.25
N LEU A 39 -13.67 -3.75 -12.29
CA LEU A 39 -13.23 -4.29 -13.57
C LEU A 39 -14.42 -4.85 -14.34
N SER A 40 -14.55 -4.45 -15.60
CA SER A 40 -15.53 -5.07 -16.52
C SER A 40 -15.20 -6.55 -16.73
N ASP A 41 -16.17 -7.34 -17.18
CA ASP A 41 -15.92 -8.75 -17.54
C ASP A 41 -14.82 -8.88 -18.61
N LYS A 42 -14.73 -7.92 -19.51
CA LYS A 42 -13.68 -7.81 -20.53
C LYS A 42 -12.32 -7.61 -19.88
N ASP A 43 -12.19 -6.66 -18.94
CA ASP A 43 -10.94 -6.39 -18.22
C ASP A 43 -10.48 -7.59 -17.39
N GLN A 44 -11.42 -8.29 -16.76
CA GLN A 44 -11.13 -9.52 -16.00
C GLN A 44 -10.57 -10.63 -16.90
N LYS A 45 -11.17 -10.82 -18.09
CA LYS A 45 -10.67 -11.78 -19.09
C LYS A 45 -9.28 -11.41 -19.60
N VAL A 46 -9.04 -10.14 -19.87
CA VAL A 46 -7.72 -9.61 -20.28
C VAL A 46 -6.70 -9.82 -19.18
N LEU A 47 -7.05 -9.51 -17.94
CA LEU A 47 -6.17 -9.73 -16.79
C LEU A 47 -5.79 -11.22 -16.65
N ALA A 48 -6.76 -12.12 -16.72
CA ALA A 48 -6.52 -13.56 -16.63
C ALA A 48 -5.61 -14.07 -17.78
N ALA A 49 -5.84 -13.58 -19.02
CA ALA A 49 -5.01 -13.94 -20.16
C ALA A 49 -3.56 -13.42 -20.00
N LEU A 50 -3.37 -12.20 -19.53
CA LEU A 50 -2.05 -11.63 -19.27
C LEU A 50 -1.32 -12.40 -18.15
N GLN A 51 -2.01 -12.76 -17.06
CA GLN A 51 -1.42 -13.57 -15.98
C GLN A 51 -0.98 -14.96 -16.47
N LYS A 52 -1.79 -15.60 -17.31
CA LYS A 52 -1.47 -16.88 -17.94
C LYS A 52 -0.32 -16.78 -18.93
N ALA A 53 -0.24 -15.69 -19.69
CA ALA A 53 0.80 -15.42 -20.68
C ALA A 53 2.15 -15.07 -20.04
N TYR A 54 2.13 -14.43 -18.88
CA TYR A 54 3.32 -13.93 -18.17
C TYR A 54 3.33 -14.39 -16.69
N PRO A 55 3.41 -15.72 -16.41
CA PRO A 55 3.29 -16.25 -15.05
C PRO A 55 4.39 -15.79 -14.10
N GLN A 56 5.56 -15.41 -14.63
CA GLN A 56 6.68 -14.90 -13.84
C GLN A 56 6.53 -13.43 -13.47
N ASN A 57 5.57 -12.73 -14.11
CA ASN A 57 5.34 -11.31 -13.90
C ASN A 57 4.21 -11.10 -12.89
N ARG A 58 4.41 -10.16 -11.97
CA ARG A 58 3.42 -9.84 -10.94
C ARG A 58 2.36 -8.90 -11.50
N ILE A 59 1.47 -9.42 -12.38
CA ILE A 59 0.38 -8.65 -12.97
C ILE A 59 -0.81 -8.67 -11.99
N ARG A 60 -1.21 -7.49 -11.50
CA ARG A 60 -2.25 -7.35 -10.49
C ARG A 60 -3.55 -6.78 -11.01
N LEU A 61 -3.49 -6.03 -12.10
CA LEU A 61 -4.64 -5.39 -12.70
C LEU A 61 -4.39 -5.16 -14.19
N ALA A 62 -5.43 -5.29 -15.00
CA ALA A 62 -5.48 -4.81 -16.37
C ALA A 62 -6.84 -4.13 -16.61
N ARG A 63 -6.83 -2.96 -17.24
CA ARG A 63 -8.05 -2.18 -17.52
C ARG A 63 -7.93 -1.46 -18.84
N GLU A 64 -8.98 -1.45 -19.65
CA GLU A 64 -9.01 -0.67 -20.87
C GLU A 64 -8.98 0.84 -20.56
N THR A 65 -8.15 1.58 -21.30
CA THR A 65 -8.07 3.03 -21.20
C THR A 65 -9.18 3.68 -22.04
N PRO A 66 -9.39 5.01 -21.95
CA PRO A 66 -10.28 5.72 -22.86
C PRO A 66 -9.91 5.61 -24.35
N VAL A 67 -8.68 5.17 -24.65
CA VAL A 67 -8.25 4.89 -26.03
C VAL A 67 -8.47 3.40 -26.31
N PRO A 68 -9.39 3.04 -27.21
CA PRO A 68 -9.72 1.64 -27.47
C PRO A 68 -8.51 0.80 -27.84
N GLY A 69 -8.44 -0.39 -27.26
CA GLY A 69 -7.33 -1.34 -27.46
C GLY A 69 -6.09 -1.09 -26.61
N PHE A 70 -5.98 0.06 -25.95
CA PHE A 70 -4.94 0.27 -24.95
C PHE A 70 -5.42 -0.13 -23.56
N TYR A 71 -4.70 -1.04 -22.93
CA TYR A 71 -4.92 -1.47 -21.56
C TYR A 71 -3.80 -0.96 -20.67
N GLU A 72 -4.16 -0.32 -19.58
CA GLU A 72 -3.21 -0.06 -18.50
C GLU A 72 -3.10 -1.30 -17.61
N VAL A 73 -1.87 -1.61 -17.23
CA VAL A 73 -1.53 -2.84 -16.50
C VAL A 73 -0.68 -2.49 -15.30
N ILE A 74 -1.08 -2.93 -14.12
CA ILE A 74 -0.21 -2.88 -12.93
C ILE A 74 0.73 -4.08 -12.98
N LEU A 75 2.01 -3.79 -13.21
CA LEU A 75 3.11 -4.75 -13.28
C LEU A 75 4.07 -4.48 -12.13
N GLY A 76 4.07 -5.36 -11.11
CA GLY A 76 4.79 -5.09 -9.86
C GLY A 76 4.24 -3.85 -9.16
N GLU A 77 5.07 -2.81 -9.02
CA GLU A 77 4.70 -1.51 -8.45
C GLU A 77 4.55 -0.40 -9.50
N GLY A 78 4.75 -0.75 -10.75
CA GLY A 78 4.68 0.17 -11.89
C GLY A 78 3.40 0.03 -12.69
N VAL A 79 3.15 1.04 -13.51
CA VAL A 79 2.09 1.02 -14.53
C VAL A 79 2.75 0.88 -15.89
N SER A 80 2.22 -0.02 -16.67
CA SER A 80 2.60 -0.28 -18.06
C SER A 80 1.36 -0.26 -18.92
N TYR A 81 1.51 -0.13 -20.21
CA TYR A 81 0.41 -0.19 -21.17
C TYR A 81 0.67 -1.27 -22.19
N VAL A 82 -0.37 -2.01 -22.56
CA VAL A 82 -0.33 -2.98 -23.65
C VAL A 82 -1.39 -2.63 -24.67
N PHE A 83 -1.01 -2.67 -25.96
CA PHE A 83 -1.99 -2.56 -27.05
C PHE A 83 -2.50 -3.96 -27.41
N ILE A 84 -3.79 -4.16 -27.30
CA ILE A 84 -4.45 -5.43 -27.61
C ILE A 84 -5.45 -5.16 -28.76
N LYS A 85 -5.20 -5.80 -29.88
CA LYS A 85 -6.06 -5.68 -31.04
C LYS A 85 -7.46 -6.24 -30.76
N PRO A 86 -8.53 -5.67 -31.32
CA PRO A 86 -9.91 -6.16 -31.11
C PRO A 86 -10.07 -7.67 -31.37
N GLU A 87 -9.47 -8.18 -32.43
CA GLU A 87 -9.51 -9.60 -32.78
C GLU A 87 -8.77 -10.52 -31.79
N THR A 88 -7.89 -9.95 -30.97
CA THR A 88 -7.21 -10.68 -29.88
C THR A 88 -8.14 -10.91 -28.70
N ILE A 89 -9.07 -9.98 -28.43
CA ILE A 89 -10.05 -10.08 -27.33
C ILE A 89 -10.93 -11.34 -27.49
N GLU A 90 -11.24 -11.73 -28.72
CA GLU A 90 -12.04 -12.94 -29.00
C GLU A 90 -11.23 -14.24 -28.79
N LYS A 91 -9.90 -14.14 -28.68
CA LYS A 91 -8.94 -15.27 -28.60
C LYS A 91 -8.20 -15.35 -27.28
N LEU A 92 -8.63 -14.63 -26.24
CA LEU A 92 -7.92 -14.58 -24.94
C LEU A 92 -7.72 -15.99 -24.31
N ASP A 93 -8.69 -16.88 -24.50
CA ASP A 93 -8.68 -18.21 -23.89
C ASP A 93 -7.57 -19.14 -24.41
N VAL A 94 -7.16 -18.94 -25.68
CA VAL A 94 -6.09 -19.76 -26.30
C VAL A 94 -4.70 -19.20 -26.08
N ILE A 95 -4.57 -18.03 -25.46
CA ILE A 95 -3.27 -17.41 -25.17
C ILE A 95 -2.58 -18.12 -24.02
N THR A 96 -1.33 -18.41 -24.21
CA THR A 96 -0.44 -19.10 -23.26
C THR A 96 0.93 -18.41 -23.24
N GLU A 97 1.80 -18.81 -22.32
CA GLU A 97 3.18 -18.33 -22.29
C GLU A 97 3.93 -18.60 -23.62
N LYS A 98 3.62 -19.71 -24.29
CA LYS A 98 4.33 -20.14 -25.52
C LYS A 98 3.95 -19.33 -26.76
N ASN A 99 2.76 -18.77 -26.84
CA ASN A 99 2.24 -18.05 -28.02
C ASN A 99 1.94 -16.58 -27.78
N ARG A 100 2.24 -16.05 -26.57
CA ARG A 100 1.90 -14.67 -26.16
C ARG A 100 2.39 -13.59 -27.11
N ASP A 101 3.60 -13.78 -27.69
CA ASP A 101 4.23 -12.76 -28.55
C ASP A 101 3.46 -12.55 -29.87
N ALA A 102 2.59 -13.50 -30.26
CA ALA A 102 1.70 -13.34 -31.39
C ALA A 102 0.50 -12.42 -31.06
N TYR A 103 0.14 -12.25 -29.81
CA TYR A 103 -1.05 -11.53 -29.35
C TYR A 103 -0.72 -10.23 -28.60
N PHE A 104 0.30 -10.23 -27.76
CA PHE A 104 0.70 -9.08 -26.91
C PHE A 104 2.03 -8.49 -27.42
N GLN A 105 2.00 -7.89 -28.61
CA GLN A 105 3.19 -7.45 -29.32
C GLN A 105 3.74 -6.10 -28.89
N HIS A 106 2.89 -5.20 -28.42
CA HIS A 106 3.26 -3.80 -28.18
C HIS A 106 3.00 -3.41 -26.74
N TRP A 107 4.11 -3.09 -26.05
CA TRP A 107 4.11 -2.65 -24.66
C TRP A 107 4.77 -1.27 -24.53
N ILE A 108 4.23 -0.47 -23.60
CA ILE A 108 4.88 0.75 -23.12
C ILE A 108 5.14 0.55 -21.64
N PHE A 109 6.41 0.55 -21.26
CA PHE A 109 6.83 0.42 -19.87
C PHE A 109 7.06 1.80 -19.25
N GLY A 110 6.26 2.11 -18.22
CA GLY A 110 6.28 3.43 -17.59
C GLY A 110 5.54 4.51 -18.39
N GLY A 111 5.90 5.76 -18.19
CA GLY A 111 5.29 6.90 -18.89
C GLY A 111 4.09 7.51 -18.16
N VAL A 112 3.45 8.46 -18.84
CA VAL A 112 2.23 9.14 -18.39
C VAL A 112 1.23 9.11 -19.54
N PHE A 113 0.04 8.64 -19.26
CA PHE A 113 -1.11 8.76 -20.14
C PHE A 113 -1.86 10.03 -19.77
N PHE A 114 -1.77 11.05 -20.61
CA PHE A 114 -2.23 12.39 -20.30
C PHE A 114 -3.36 12.82 -21.23
N ASP A 115 -4.48 13.26 -20.66
CA ASP A 115 -5.56 13.89 -21.40
C ASP A 115 -5.23 15.38 -21.63
N MET A 116 -4.74 15.71 -22.83
CA MET A 116 -4.34 17.06 -23.19
C MET A 116 -5.50 18.05 -23.19
N LYS A 117 -6.69 17.60 -23.50
CA LYS A 117 -7.89 18.47 -23.55
C LYS A 117 -8.30 18.91 -22.15
N ASN A 118 -8.35 17.97 -21.22
CA ASN A 118 -8.81 18.22 -19.86
C ASN A 118 -7.63 18.50 -18.89
N GLN A 119 -6.38 18.44 -19.38
CA GLN A 119 -5.15 18.63 -18.59
C GLN A 119 -5.06 17.67 -17.38
N ILE A 120 -5.39 16.38 -17.60
CA ILE A 120 -5.47 15.36 -16.56
C ILE A 120 -4.43 14.26 -16.81
N ASP A 121 -3.62 13.94 -15.80
CA ASP A 121 -2.81 12.72 -15.76
C ASP A 121 -3.69 11.51 -15.42
N LEU A 122 -4.03 10.73 -16.44
CA LEU A 122 -4.85 9.52 -16.32
C LEU A 122 -4.06 8.34 -15.69
N THR A 123 -2.73 8.42 -15.67
CA THR A 123 -1.87 7.39 -15.04
C THR A 123 -1.78 7.56 -13.52
N ALA A 124 -1.95 8.78 -13.00
CA ALA A 124 -1.74 9.08 -11.59
C ALA A 124 -2.56 8.18 -10.63
N PRO A 125 -3.86 7.93 -10.87
CA PRO A 125 -4.65 7.02 -10.02
C PRO A 125 -4.13 5.59 -10.03
N MET A 126 -3.70 5.10 -11.18
CA MET A 126 -3.15 3.74 -11.31
C MET A 126 -1.78 3.60 -10.66
N LYS A 127 -0.93 4.62 -10.76
CA LYS A 127 0.35 4.67 -10.02
C LYS A 127 0.12 4.61 -8.51
N LYS A 128 -0.86 5.35 -8.00
CA LYS A 128 -1.24 5.30 -6.60
C LYS A 128 -1.71 3.89 -6.20
N LEU A 129 -2.62 3.30 -6.97
CA LEU A 129 -3.12 1.95 -6.73
C LEU A 129 -2.01 0.88 -6.81
N ALA A 130 -1.07 1.04 -7.76
CA ALA A 130 0.08 0.15 -7.91
C ALA A 130 0.98 0.10 -6.66
N GLN A 131 1.06 1.19 -5.93
CA GLN A 131 1.88 1.33 -4.72
C GLN A 131 1.13 0.98 -3.42
N MET A 132 -0.18 0.72 -3.48
CA MET A 132 -0.94 0.28 -2.31
C MET A 132 -0.57 -1.14 -1.89
N VAL A 133 -0.54 -1.37 -0.59
CA VAL A 133 -0.25 -2.67 0.01
C VAL A 133 -1.43 -3.16 0.84
N ASN A 134 -1.57 -4.47 0.98
CA ASN A 134 -2.51 -5.04 1.93
C ASN A 134 -1.90 -5.00 3.34
N VAL A 135 -2.20 -3.96 4.08
CA VAL A 135 -1.65 -3.72 5.43
C VAL A 135 -2.10 -4.76 6.46
N THR A 136 -3.20 -5.48 6.22
CA THR A 136 -3.67 -6.53 7.15
C THR A 136 -2.76 -7.75 7.17
N LYS A 137 -1.85 -7.87 6.19
CA LYS A 137 -0.85 -8.94 6.09
C LYS A 137 0.52 -8.54 6.62
N LEU A 138 0.67 -7.32 7.14
CA LEU A 138 1.94 -6.89 7.72
C LEU A 138 2.17 -7.61 9.06
N PRO A 139 3.39 -8.13 9.33
CA PRO A 139 3.74 -8.84 10.56
C PRO A 139 3.94 -7.84 11.70
N ILE A 140 2.84 -7.36 12.31
CA ILE A 140 2.86 -6.32 13.35
C ILE A 140 3.65 -6.72 14.59
N GLU A 141 3.83 -8.01 14.84
CA GLU A 141 4.69 -8.56 15.89
C GLU A 141 6.18 -8.18 15.74
N ASN A 142 6.59 -7.84 14.52
CA ASN A 142 7.95 -7.39 14.21
C ASN A 142 8.13 -5.87 14.41
N ALA A 143 7.04 -5.14 14.67
CA ALA A 143 7.05 -3.70 14.83
C ALA A 143 7.13 -3.26 16.30
N ILE A 144 7.56 -2.04 16.51
CA ILE A 144 7.35 -1.31 17.75
C ILE A 144 5.99 -0.64 17.65
N THR A 145 5.05 -1.01 18.51
CA THR A 145 3.70 -0.43 18.51
C THR A 145 3.56 0.63 19.60
N ARG A 146 3.03 1.79 19.21
CA ARG A 146 2.68 2.89 20.12
C ARG A 146 1.26 3.35 19.85
N GLU A 147 0.55 3.74 20.89
CA GLU A 147 -0.81 4.26 20.80
C GLU A 147 -0.86 5.67 21.37
N LEU A 148 -1.43 6.60 20.61
CA LEU A 148 -1.62 7.98 20.99
C LEU A 148 -3.13 8.26 21.01
N GLY A 149 -3.63 8.67 22.16
CA GLY A 149 -5.06 8.91 22.36
C GLY A 149 -5.92 7.65 22.19
N LYS A 150 -7.01 7.76 21.45
CA LYS A 150 -7.97 6.66 21.24
C LYS A 150 -7.52 5.59 20.24
N ALA A 151 -6.44 5.86 19.49
CA ALA A 151 -5.86 4.95 18.50
C ALA A 151 -6.86 4.44 17.43
N GLU A 152 -7.78 5.31 16.98
CA GLU A 152 -8.82 4.99 15.99
C GLU A 152 -8.25 4.87 14.55
N ASN A 153 -7.12 5.52 14.27
CA ASN A 153 -6.41 5.46 13.00
C ASN A 153 -5.17 4.60 13.14
N THR A 154 -4.67 4.04 12.05
CA THR A 154 -3.44 3.23 12.08
C THR A 154 -2.44 3.66 11.03
N LEU A 155 -1.17 3.76 11.42
CA LEU A 155 -0.02 3.97 10.55
C LEU A 155 0.97 2.82 10.66
N TYR A 156 1.60 2.49 9.55
CA TYR A 156 2.71 1.54 9.47
C TYR A 156 3.92 2.29 8.91
N VAL A 157 4.97 2.41 9.71
CA VAL A 157 6.12 3.28 9.42
C VAL A 157 7.39 2.45 9.32
N PHE A 158 8.02 2.48 8.15
CA PHE A 158 9.35 1.90 7.92
C PHE A 158 10.39 2.99 8.11
N THR A 159 11.30 2.79 9.05
CA THR A 159 12.17 3.86 9.53
C THR A 159 13.60 3.37 9.82
N ASP A 160 14.56 4.27 9.62
CA ASP A 160 15.96 4.11 9.99
C ASP A 160 16.27 5.10 11.12
N PRO A 161 16.79 4.64 12.29
CA PRO A 161 17.01 5.51 13.44
C PRO A 161 18.08 6.60 13.21
N ARG A 162 18.98 6.42 12.25
CA ARG A 162 19.97 7.45 11.88
C ARG A 162 19.51 8.42 10.82
N CYS A 163 18.46 8.08 10.07
CA CYS A 163 17.96 8.93 8.99
C CYS A 163 17.37 10.24 9.52
N PRO A 164 17.86 11.42 9.07
CA PRO A 164 17.38 12.73 9.55
C PRO A 164 15.91 12.97 9.20
N PHE A 165 15.44 12.48 8.05
CA PHE A 165 14.04 12.58 7.66
C PHE A 165 13.14 11.68 8.52
N CYS A 166 13.64 10.54 9.01
CA CYS A 166 12.92 9.71 9.97
C CYS A 166 12.76 10.41 11.32
N LYS A 167 13.81 11.07 11.81
CA LYS A 167 13.72 11.90 13.03
C LYS A 167 12.72 13.05 12.86
N LYS A 168 12.73 13.69 11.69
CA LYS A 168 11.75 14.75 11.37
C LYS A 168 10.32 14.20 11.37
N LEU A 169 10.10 13.04 10.76
CA LEU A 169 8.78 12.39 10.79
C LEU A 169 8.36 12.07 12.23
N GLU A 170 9.24 11.49 13.03
CA GLU A 170 8.94 11.14 14.41
C GLU A 170 8.49 12.35 15.23
N ALA A 171 9.16 13.51 15.05
CA ALA A 171 8.76 14.76 15.67
C ALA A 171 7.38 15.28 15.23
N GLU A 172 6.88 14.85 14.07
CA GLU A 172 5.53 15.14 13.62
C GLU A 172 4.52 14.10 14.14
N LEU A 173 4.91 12.82 14.21
CA LEU A 173 4.03 11.74 14.67
C LEU A 173 3.58 11.92 16.11
N VAL A 174 4.47 12.38 17.00
CA VAL A 174 4.13 12.61 18.42
C VAL A 174 3.16 13.78 18.67
N LYS A 175 2.85 14.57 17.65
CA LYS A 175 1.83 15.63 17.71
C LYS A 175 0.42 15.12 17.42
N LEU A 176 0.29 13.87 16.96
CA LEU A 176 -1.00 13.23 16.67
C LEU A 176 -1.59 12.70 17.99
N ASP A 177 -2.91 12.70 18.10
CA ASP A 177 -3.63 12.33 19.32
C ASP A 177 -4.60 11.15 19.19
N ASN A 178 -4.75 10.61 18.00
CA ASN A 178 -5.71 9.54 17.72
C ASN A 178 -5.18 8.52 16.71
N VAL A 179 -4.01 7.93 17.03
CA VAL A 179 -3.33 7.02 16.11
C VAL A 179 -2.60 5.89 16.81
N ARG A 180 -2.68 4.69 16.25
CA ARG A 180 -1.79 3.56 16.49
C ARG A 180 -0.68 3.55 15.45
N ILE A 181 0.57 3.47 15.89
CA ILE A 181 1.73 3.50 15.03
C ILE A 181 2.50 2.19 15.17
N HIS A 182 2.61 1.43 14.09
CA HIS A 182 3.47 0.26 13.98
C HIS A 182 4.75 0.64 13.27
N THR A 183 5.85 0.73 14.00
CA THR A 183 7.17 1.16 13.50
C THR A 183 8.05 -0.04 13.23
N PHE A 184 8.39 -0.27 11.97
CA PHE A 184 9.33 -1.29 11.51
C PHE A 184 10.71 -0.66 11.37
N LEU A 185 11.68 -1.10 12.17
CA LEU A 185 13.06 -0.66 12.02
C LEU A 185 13.68 -1.33 10.79
N THR A 186 14.14 -0.52 9.86
CA THR A 186 14.72 -0.92 8.57
C THR A 186 15.98 -0.09 8.30
N PRO A 187 17.10 -0.41 8.98
CA PRO A 187 18.34 0.36 8.88
C PRO A 187 18.94 0.27 7.48
N LEU A 188 19.29 1.42 6.91
CA LEU A 188 19.97 1.54 5.63
C LEU A 188 21.48 1.59 5.84
N THR A 189 22.10 0.44 6.10
CA THR A 189 23.52 0.34 6.51
C THR A 189 24.52 0.88 5.50
N SER A 190 24.15 0.93 4.21
CA SER A 190 24.94 1.58 3.17
C SER A 190 25.04 3.09 3.32
N LEU A 191 24.06 3.72 3.98
CA LEU A 191 24.01 5.17 4.25
C LEU A 191 24.38 5.48 5.71
N HIS A 192 23.99 4.60 6.62
CA HIS A 192 24.15 4.76 8.06
C HIS A 192 24.75 3.47 8.66
N PRO A 193 26.08 3.30 8.68
CA PRO A 193 26.73 2.03 9.04
C PRO A 193 26.37 1.48 10.43
N ASP A 194 26.13 2.35 11.42
CA ASP A 194 25.78 1.98 12.79
C ASP A 194 24.27 1.84 13.05
N ALA A 195 23.43 2.13 12.05
CA ALA A 195 21.97 2.10 12.21
C ALA A 195 21.44 0.70 12.57
N LYS A 196 22.08 -0.37 12.08
CA LYS A 196 21.69 -1.75 12.40
C LYS A 196 21.94 -2.09 13.87
N GLU A 197 23.06 -1.67 14.39
CA GLU A 197 23.41 -1.87 15.81
C GLU A 197 22.45 -1.10 16.72
N ILE A 198 22.19 0.17 16.41
CA ILE A 198 21.24 1.00 17.14
C ILE A 198 19.84 0.39 17.12
N SER A 199 19.39 -0.05 15.93
CA SER A 199 18.09 -0.72 15.78
C SER A 199 18.00 -1.98 16.64
N ALA A 200 19.07 -2.78 16.70
CA ALA A 200 19.12 -3.97 17.54
C ALA A 200 19.04 -3.61 19.03
N ARG A 201 19.76 -2.57 19.47
CA ARG A 201 19.70 -2.08 20.86
C ARG A 201 18.29 -1.63 21.23
N ILE A 202 17.61 -0.88 20.34
CA ILE A 202 16.20 -0.47 20.54
C ILE A 202 15.29 -1.69 20.69
N LEU A 203 15.40 -2.67 19.79
CA LEU A 203 14.54 -3.86 19.79
C LEU A 203 14.77 -4.78 20.98
N CYS A 204 15.97 -4.74 21.56
CA CYS A 204 16.32 -5.52 22.76
C CYS A 204 16.09 -4.76 24.07
N ALA A 205 15.71 -3.48 24.03
CA ALA A 205 15.38 -2.72 25.22
C ALA A 205 14.13 -3.30 25.92
N LYS A 206 14.08 -3.19 27.26
CA LYS A 206 12.92 -3.62 28.06
C LYS A 206 11.63 -2.91 27.62
N ASP A 207 11.73 -1.61 27.36
CA ASP A 207 10.68 -0.80 26.74
C ASP A 207 11.19 -0.30 25.40
N LYS A 208 10.79 -1.00 24.34
CA LYS A 208 11.22 -0.70 22.96
C LYS A 208 10.67 0.65 22.49
N ALA A 209 9.46 0.97 22.89
CA ALA A 209 8.77 2.19 22.47
C ALA A 209 9.46 3.41 23.09
N GLN A 210 9.72 3.37 24.38
CA GLN A 210 10.44 4.44 25.08
C GLN A 210 11.88 4.59 24.59
N ALA A 211 12.59 3.47 24.37
CA ALA A 211 13.97 3.50 23.86
C ALA A 211 14.02 4.13 22.45
N PHE A 212 13.08 3.77 21.59
CA PHE A 212 12.96 4.35 20.25
C PHE A 212 12.70 5.85 20.32
N GLU A 213 11.72 6.28 21.10
CA GLU A 213 11.36 7.69 21.26
C GLU A 213 12.51 8.51 21.85
N ASP A 214 13.15 8.02 22.91
CA ASP A 214 14.29 8.70 23.54
C ASP A 214 15.47 8.88 22.56
N PHE A 215 15.75 7.87 21.73
CA PHE A 215 16.78 7.97 20.70
C PHE A 215 16.39 8.94 19.59
N MET A 216 15.19 8.80 19.05
CA MET A 216 14.74 9.58 17.87
C MET A 216 14.56 11.07 18.20
N LEU A 217 13.92 11.38 19.33
CA LEU A 217 13.51 12.75 19.68
C LEU A 217 14.51 13.47 20.61
N LYS A 218 15.14 12.73 21.51
CA LYS A 218 16.02 13.32 22.56
C LYS A 218 17.51 13.08 22.28
N GLY A 219 17.83 12.27 21.25
CA GLY A 219 19.23 11.89 20.95
C GLY A 219 19.91 11.10 22.05
N LYS A 220 19.12 10.48 22.93
CA LYS A 220 19.65 9.74 24.08
C LYS A 220 20.26 8.42 23.61
N GLU A 221 21.52 8.20 23.93
CA GLU A 221 22.19 6.94 23.64
C GLU A 221 21.50 5.77 24.37
N ILE A 222 21.39 4.64 23.68
CA ILE A 222 20.77 3.43 24.24
C ILE A 222 21.87 2.57 24.85
N ALA A 223 21.75 2.32 26.15
CA ALA A 223 22.64 1.39 26.84
C ALA A 223 22.63 0.02 26.13
N GLU A 224 23.76 -0.68 26.17
CA GLU A 224 23.80 -2.03 25.61
C GLU A 224 22.81 -2.95 26.34
N PRO A 225 21.75 -3.39 25.68
CA PRO A 225 20.82 -4.33 26.27
C PRO A 225 21.43 -5.74 26.28
N ALA A 226 20.84 -6.63 27.05
CA ALA A 226 21.13 -8.05 26.92
C ALA A 226 20.91 -8.49 25.47
N LYS A 227 21.76 -9.36 24.92
CA LYS A 227 21.61 -9.91 23.59
C LYS A 227 20.24 -10.59 23.46
N CYS A 228 19.48 -10.24 22.44
CA CYS A 228 18.20 -10.84 22.13
C CYS A 228 18.08 -11.14 20.63
N GLN A 229 17.11 -11.97 20.28
CA GLN A 229 16.73 -12.16 18.88
C GLN A 229 15.89 -10.96 18.44
N THR A 230 16.25 -10.37 17.29
CA THR A 230 15.56 -9.20 16.75
C THR A 230 14.82 -9.54 15.46
N SER A 231 13.85 -8.69 15.11
CA SER A 231 13.08 -8.78 13.85
C SER A 231 13.75 -8.07 12.67
N LEU A 232 14.98 -7.57 12.79
CA LEU A 232 15.62 -6.73 11.77
C LEU A 232 15.69 -7.38 10.39
N GLU A 233 16.18 -8.62 10.32
CA GLU A 233 16.29 -9.32 9.03
C GLU A 233 14.91 -9.58 8.40
N ALA A 234 13.90 -9.86 9.22
CA ALA A 234 12.52 -10.01 8.73
C ALA A 234 11.99 -8.68 8.20
N ASN A 235 12.27 -7.57 8.88
CA ASN A 235 11.88 -6.23 8.44
C ASN A 235 12.62 -5.79 7.16
N GLU A 236 13.91 -6.12 7.02
CA GLU A 236 14.69 -5.85 5.81
C GLU A 236 14.12 -6.63 4.60
N ARG A 237 13.75 -7.91 4.79
CA ARG A 237 13.06 -8.71 3.75
C ARG A 237 11.70 -8.10 3.40
N LEU A 238 10.89 -7.78 4.39
CA LEU A 238 9.58 -7.16 4.20
C LEU A 238 9.69 -5.82 3.44
N MET A 239 10.68 -4.98 3.78
CA MET A 239 10.99 -3.75 3.07
C MET A 239 11.25 -4.01 1.58
N SER A 240 12.05 -5.02 1.26
CA SER A 240 12.35 -5.43 -0.12
C SER A 240 11.12 -5.97 -0.85
N GLU A 241 10.32 -6.84 -0.20
CA GLU A 241 9.10 -7.42 -0.76
C GLU A 241 8.04 -6.36 -1.08
N LEU A 242 7.96 -5.31 -0.24
CA LEU A 242 7.08 -4.17 -0.45
C LEU A 242 7.66 -3.13 -1.43
N GLY A 243 8.85 -3.36 -1.99
CA GLY A 243 9.54 -2.45 -2.91
C GLY A 243 9.86 -1.09 -2.31
N ILE A 244 10.06 -1.00 -1.01
CA ILE A 244 10.42 0.24 -0.33
C ILE A 244 11.87 0.57 -0.66
N LYS A 245 12.10 1.77 -1.25
CA LYS A 245 13.43 2.21 -1.71
C LYS A 245 14.12 3.17 -0.75
N GLY A 246 13.45 3.61 0.31
CA GLY A 246 14.00 4.58 1.25
C GLY A 246 13.13 4.79 2.47
N THR A 247 13.69 5.46 3.45
CA THR A 247 13.05 5.79 4.72
C THR A 247 12.97 7.29 4.93
N PRO A 248 11.94 7.80 5.61
CA PRO A 248 10.79 7.02 6.09
C PRO A 248 9.82 6.70 4.96
N THR A 249 9.17 5.53 5.04
CA THR A 249 8.01 5.19 4.24
C THR A 249 6.84 4.88 5.16
N ILE A 250 5.68 5.42 4.84
CA ILE A 250 4.45 5.34 5.64
C ILE A 250 3.40 4.61 4.82
N PHE A 251 2.69 3.66 5.42
CA PHE A 251 1.43 3.16 4.89
C PHE A 251 0.30 3.56 5.83
N PHE A 252 -0.76 4.06 5.23
CA PHE A 252 -2.02 4.32 5.92
C PHE A 252 -2.83 3.02 6.03
N GLU A 253 -3.84 3.00 6.88
CA GLU A 253 -4.69 1.81 7.09
C GLU A 253 -5.42 1.31 5.84
N ASN A 254 -5.63 2.18 4.85
CA ASN A 254 -6.18 1.81 3.54
C ASN A 254 -5.13 1.24 2.56
N GLY A 255 -3.88 1.10 3.00
CA GLY A 255 -2.77 0.62 2.17
C GLY A 255 -2.08 1.69 1.32
N GLU A 256 -2.54 2.93 1.34
CA GLU A 256 -1.90 4.05 0.61
C GLU A 256 -0.48 4.29 1.14
N ARG A 257 0.48 4.40 0.21
CA ARG A 257 1.88 4.68 0.52
C ARG A 257 2.16 6.19 0.46
N ALA A 258 2.95 6.67 1.42
CA ALA A 258 3.63 7.95 1.34
C ALA A 258 5.11 7.79 1.69
N THR A 259 5.97 8.61 1.09
CA THR A 259 7.42 8.59 1.32
C THR A 259 7.89 9.94 1.84
N GLY A 260 8.91 9.92 2.70
CA GLY A 260 9.46 11.12 3.32
C GLY A 260 8.72 11.59 4.57
N ALA A 261 9.21 12.64 5.17
CA ALA A 261 8.67 13.19 6.41
C ALA A 261 7.41 14.03 6.12
N LEU A 262 6.24 13.47 6.39
CA LEU A 262 4.97 14.20 6.35
C LEU A 262 4.76 15.02 7.62
N SER A 263 4.11 16.18 7.51
CA SER A 263 3.67 16.93 8.67
C SER A 263 2.45 16.26 9.36
N ALA A 264 2.30 16.47 10.67
CA ALA A 264 1.13 16.03 11.40
C ALA A 264 -0.17 16.49 10.75
N LYS A 265 -0.22 17.74 10.28
CA LYS A 265 -1.36 18.31 9.55
C LYS A 265 -1.69 17.52 8.28
N THR A 266 -0.67 17.11 7.52
CA THR A 266 -0.88 16.31 6.29
C THR A 266 -1.42 14.93 6.62
N ILE A 267 -0.89 14.30 7.66
CA ILE A 267 -1.35 12.98 8.14
C ILE A 267 -2.79 13.07 8.63
N GLN A 268 -3.12 14.09 9.43
CA GLN A 268 -4.48 14.31 9.94
C GLN A 268 -5.48 14.50 8.80
N LYS A 269 -5.14 15.31 7.79
CA LYS A 269 -5.98 15.47 6.60
C LYS A 269 -6.25 14.15 5.89
N LYS A 270 -5.24 13.27 5.80
CA LYS A 270 -5.41 11.92 5.23
C LYS A 270 -6.37 11.06 6.04
N PHE A 271 -6.32 11.11 7.37
CA PHE A 271 -7.28 10.41 8.21
C PHE A 271 -8.71 10.91 7.99
N GLU A 272 -8.90 12.21 7.88
CA GLU A 272 -10.21 12.83 7.59
C GLU A 272 -10.75 12.39 6.22
N GLU A 273 -9.90 12.38 5.18
CA GLU A 273 -10.26 11.89 3.85
C GLU A 273 -10.71 10.42 3.89
N MET A 274 -9.97 9.56 4.60
CA MET A 274 -10.32 8.15 4.74
C MET A 274 -11.61 7.94 5.54
N ALA A 275 -11.83 8.71 6.60
CA ALA A 275 -13.04 8.66 7.40
C ALA A 275 -14.28 9.08 6.58
N ALA A 276 -14.15 10.13 5.75
CA ALA A 276 -15.20 10.56 4.85
C ALA A 276 -15.58 9.48 3.83
N ILE A 277 -14.59 8.79 3.25
CA ILE A 277 -14.81 7.67 2.32
C ILE A 277 -15.53 6.52 3.03
N LYS A 278 -15.06 6.11 4.22
CA LYS A 278 -15.72 5.04 4.99
C LYS A 278 -17.17 5.37 5.31
N LYS A 279 -17.48 6.64 5.66
CA LYS A 279 -18.83 7.11 5.94
C LYS A 279 -19.69 7.03 4.68
N ALA A 280 -19.21 7.55 3.55
CA ALA A 280 -19.96 7.53 2.29
C ALA A 280 -20.28 6.10 1.81
N VAL A 281 -19.33 5.16 1.95
CA VAL A 281 -19.56 3.73 1.63
C VAL A 281 -20.62 3.11 2.54
N LYS A 282 -20.61 3.45 3.83
CA LYS A 282 -21.61 2.94 4.79
C LYS A 282 -23.01 3.48 4.54
N GLU A 283 -23.14 4.70 4.04
CA GLU A 283 -24.44 5.33 3.71
C GLU A 283 -24.99 4.83 2.35
N ALA A 284 -24.15 4.29 1.49
CA ALA A 284 -24.54 3.75 0.17
C ALA A 284 -24.98 2.27 0.19
N ASN A 285 -24.71 1.54 1.28
CA ASN A 285 -25.12 0.15 1.54
C ASN A 285 -26.26 0.05 2.54
#